data_ce100289a2cb7721f273e2f88c4f6883
#
_entry.id   ce100289a2cb7721f273e2f88c4f6883
#
_cell.length_a   1.000
_cell.length_b   1.000
_cell.length_c   1.000
_cell.angle_alpha   90.00
_cell.angle_beta   90.00
_cell.angle_gamma   90.00
#
_symmetry.space_group_name_H-M   'P 1'
#
loop_
_entity.id
_entity.type
_entity.pdbx_description
1 polymer ?
#
loop_
_entity_poly.entity_id
_entity_poly.type
_entity_poly.pdbx_seq_one_letter_code
_entity_poly.pdbx_strand_id
1 'polypeptide(L)'
;MTSKIHINILEQTLGDALDAAAERWGEAPGWVFESTKVSYVEMRRLADEVAKALIAVGTERGDIVSIWSPNLVEFAATEFACAKIGAVMSSINTRFKSFEVDYMLKQSGTKTLIMVEGFLKHDYLATLREIGIRFEEGGIVAPDFPSLERIITLSSDGGR
;
A
#
# COMPACT_ATOMS: atom_id res chain seq x y z
N MET A 1 23.60 36.56 13.59
CA MET A 1 23.35 35.38 14.47
C MET A 1 22.74 34.28 13.60
N THR A 2 23.54 33.29 13.24
CA THR A 2 23.08 32.13 12.44
C THR A 2 22.47 31.12 13.42
N SER A 3 21.15 31.00 13.43
CA SER A 3 20.46 29.98 14.21
C SER A 3 20.85 28.60 13.63
N LYS A 4 21.60 27.81 14.39
CA LYS A 4 21.87 26.42 14.08
C LYS A 4 20.57 25.66 14.31
N ILE A 5 19.95 25.19 13.22
CA ILE A 5 18.82 24.24 13.31
C ILE A 5 19.40 22.90 13.78
N HIS A 6 19.15 22.53 15.03
CA HIS A 6 19.44 21.20 15.52
C HIS A 6 18.35 20.25 15.02
N ILE A 7 18.65 19.48 13.97
CA ILE A 7 17.80 18.38 13.54
C ILE A 7 18.12 17.17 14.44
N ASN A 8 17.18 16.79 15.29
CA ASN A 8 17.28 15.56 16.06
C ASN A 8 16.85 14.41 15.14
N ILE A 9 17.81 13.73 14.53
CA ILE A 9 17.53 12.54 13.69
C ILE A 9 17.26 11.39 14.67
N LEU A 10 16.02 10.90 14.67
CA LEU A 10 15.67 9.69 15.40
C LEU A 10 16.17 8.49 14.56
N GLU A 11 17.02 7.66 15.14
CA GLU A 11 17.40 6.37 14.58
C GLU A 11 16.25 5.37 14.80
N GLN A 12 15.18 5.55 14.02
CA GLN A 12 13.94 4.81 14.17
C GLN A 12 13.39 4.48 12.79
N THR A 13 12.93 3.25 12.58
CA THR A 13 12.21 2.88 11.36
C THR A 13 10.78 3.44 11.39
N LEU A 14 10.13 3.52 10.23
CA LEU A 14 8.72 3.94 10.17
C LEU A 14 7.80 2.95 10.93
N GLY A 15 8.14 1.66 10.91
CA GLY A 15 7.45 0.63 11.70
C GLY A 15 7.56 0.87 13.20
N ASP A 16 8.79 1.12 13.69
CA ASP A 16 9.02 1.43 15.12
C ASP A 16 8.31 2.73 15.53
N ALA A 17 8.23 3.71 14.63
CA ALA A 17 7.54 4.97 14.88
C ALA A 17 6.04 4.76 15.13
N LEU A 18 5.40 3.87 14.35
CA LEU A 18 3.99 3.50 14.58
C LEU A 18 3.82 2.77 15.91
N ASP A 19 4.70 1.84 16.23
CA ASP A 19 4.64 1.07 17.49
C ASP A 19 4.78 2.01 18.70
N ALA A 20 5.76 2.92 18.67
CA ALA A 20 5.95 3.93 19.71
C ALA A 20 4.75 4.91 19.80
N ALA A 21 4.16 5.28 18.67
CA ALA A 21 2.97 6.11 18.63
C ALA A 21 1.76 5.41 19.27
N ALA A 22 1.57 4.11 18.97
CA ALA A 22 0.51 3.30 19.56
C ALA A 22 0.68 3.13 21.07
N GLU A 23 1.91 2.95 21.56
CA GLU A 23 2.20 2.92 22.99
C GLU A 23 1.93 4.26 23.69
N ARG A 24 2.32 5.37 23.04
CA ARG A 24 2.22 6.71 23.62
C ARG A 24 0.81 7.28 23.61
N TRP A 25 0.06 7.10 22.53
CA TRP A 25 -1.22 7.77 22.31
C TRP A 25 -2.44 6.83 22.31
N GLY A 26 -2.21 5.51 22.26
CA GLY A 26 -3.25 4.50 22.46
C GLY A 26 -4.46 4.70 21.54
N GLU A 27 -5.60 4.91 22.17
CA GLU A 27 -6.90 5.09 21.49
C GLU A 27 -7.12 6.49 20.89
N ALA A 28 -6.14 7.40 20.99
CA ALA A 28 -6.25 8.68 20.33
C ALA A 28 -6.31 8.49 18.80
N PRO A 29 -7.06 9.33 18.05
CA PRO A 29 -7.14 9.24 16.60
C PRO A 29 -5.76 9.45 15.96
N GLY A 30 -5.28 8.43 15.24
CA GLY A 30 -4.03 8.46 14.46
C GLY A 30 -4.28 8.68 12.98
N TRP A 31 -5.44 8.28 12.47
CA TRP A 31 -5.87 8.48 11.09
C TRP A 31 -7.33 8.91 11.06
N VAL A 32 -7.63 9.93 10.25
CA VAL A 32 -8.98 10.48 10.11
C VAL A 32 -9.26 10.81 8.66
N PHE A 33 -10.34 10.25 8.14
CA PHE A 33 -10.85 10.60 6.81
C PHE A 33 -12.37 10.62 6.84
N GLU A 34 -12.97 11.73 6.48
CA GLU A 34 -14.41 11.99 6.61
C GLU A 34 -14.91 11.72 8.04
N SER A 35 -15.84 10.79 8.20
CA SER A 35 -16.38 10.38 9.51
C SER A 35 -15.60 9.23 10.16
N THR A 36 -14.71 8.60 9.42
CA THR A 36 -13.94 7.44 9.90
C THR A 36 -12.72 7.91 10.68
N LYS A 37 -12.56 7.36 11.89
CA LYS A 37 -11.40 7.58 12.75
C LYS A 37 -10.81 6.24 13.14
N VAL A 38 -9.51 6.11 13.02
CA VAL A 38 -8.75 4.94 13.42
C VAL A 38 -7.74 5.37 14.47
N SER A 39 -7.70 4.70 15.63
CA SER A 39 -6.73 5.01 16.68
C SER A 39 -5.33 4.53 16.32
N TYR A 40 -4.31 5.01 17.03
CA TYR A 40 -2.93 4.53 16.84
C TYR A 40 -2.81 3.03 17.12
N VAL A 41 -3.48 2.52 18.14
CA VAL A 41 -3.49 1.07 18.45
C VAL A 41 -4.13 0.28 17.32
N GLU A 42 -5.27 0.74 16.82
CA GLU A 42 -5.96 0.08 15.73
C GLU A 42 -5.16 0.14 14.42
N MET A 43 -4.52 1.26 14.10
CA MET A 43 -3.64 1.38 12.93
C MET A 43 -2.46 0.40 13.02
N ARG A 44 -1.85 0.26 14.20
CA ARG A 44 -0.79 -0.74 14.43
C ARG A 44 -1.30 -2.16 14.18
N ARG A 45 -2.48 -2.51 14.72
CA ARG A 45 -3.11 -3.81 14.52
C ARG A 45 -3.35 -4.11 13.04
N LEU A 46 -3.94 -3.15 12.31
CA LEU A 46 -4.18 -3.27 10.87
C LEU A 46 -2.87 -3.43 10.07
N ALA A 47 -1.85 -2.64 10.39
CA ALA A 47 -0.54 -2.75 9.76
C ALA A 47 0.10 -4.13 10.01
N ASP A 48 -0.01 -4.67 11.22
CA ASP A 48 0.50 -6.00 11.56
C ASP A 48 -0.25 -7.11 10.82
N GLU A 49 -1.56 -6.98 10.62
CA GLU A 49 -2.36 -7.94 9.86
C GLU A 49 -2.00 -7.91 8.37
N VAL A 50 -1.87 -6.72 7.78
CA VAL A 50 -1.43 -6.58 6.39
C VAL A 50 -0.01 -7.10 6.21
N ALA A 51 0.90 -6.82 7.16
CA ALA A 51 2.27 -7.33 7.13
C ALA A 51 2.31 -8.86 7.12
N LYS A 52 1.54 -9.51 8.01
CA LYS A 52 1.40 -10.98 8.05
C LYS A 52 0.82 -11.53 6.75
N ALA A 53 -0.19 -10.89 6.19
CA ALA A 53 -0.79 -11.30 4.92
C ALA A 53 0.21 -11.19 3.77
N LEU A 54 0.98 -10.11 3.69
CA LEU A 54 2.03 -9.93 2.68
C LEU A 54 3.12 -11.00 2.80
N ILE A 55 3.58 -11.31 4.02
CA ILE A 55 4.53 -12.41 4.25
C ILE A 55 3.93 -13.75 3.81
N ALA A 56 2.68 -14.01 4.17
CA ALA A 56 2.00 -15.28 3.84
C ALA A 56 1.86 -15.51 2.33
N VAL A 57 1.73 -14.44 1.55
CA VAL A 57 1.74 -14.53 0.08
C VAL A 57 3.15 -14.47 -0.53
N GLY A 58 4.22 -14.51 0.27
CA GLY A 58 5.60 -14.59 -0.19
C GLY A 58 6.24 -13.24 -0.53
N THR A 59 5.79 -12.14 0.09
CA THR A 59 6.50 -10.86 0.00
C THR A 59 7.76 -10.90 0.87
N GLU A 60 8.88 -10.54 0.29
CA GLU A 60 10.19 -10.52 0.93
C GLU A 60 10.72 -9.09 1.09
N ARG A 61 11.78 -8.97 1.89
CA ARG A 61 12.47 -7.69 2.06
C ARG A 61 13.01 -7.19 0.72
N GLY A 62 12.69 -5.94 0.39
CA GLY A 62 13.11 -5.30 -0.87
C GLY A 62 12.12 -5.48 -2.02
N ASP A 63 11.11 -6.36 -1.87
CA ASP A 63 10.05 -6.48 -2.88
C ASP A 63 9.25 -5.19 -3.01
N ILE A 64 8.81 -4.89 -4.21
CA ILE A 64 7.98 -3.72 -4.50
C ILE A 64 6.51 -4.11 -4.38
N VAL A 65 5.82 -3.47 -3.45
CA VAL A 65 4.37 -3.55 -3.26
C VAL A 65 3.75 -2.25 -3.76
N SER A 66 3.09 -2.28 -4.90
CA SER A 66 2.36 -1.12 -5.40
C SER A 66 0.95 -1.08 -4.84
N ILE A 67 0.45 0.12 -4.53
CA ILE A 67 -0.93 0.33 -4.12
C ILE A 67 -1.62 1.34 -5.05
N TRP A 68 -2.79 0.94 -5.58
CA TRP A 68 -3.62 1.76 -6.45
C TRP A 68 -5.03 1.86 -5.88
N SER A 69 -5.19 2.79 -4.97
CA SER A 69 -6.45 3.02 -4.26
C SER A 69 -6.60 4.49 -3.87
N PRO A 70 -7.81 4.96 -3.57
CA PRO A 70 -8.00 6.24 -2.89
C PRO A 70 -7.47 6.17 -1.45
N ASN A 71 -7.63 7.26 -0.69
CA ASN A 71 -7.17 7.37 0.69
C ASN A 71 -8.03 6.53 1.65
N LEU A 72 -7.95 5.20 1.53
CA LEU A 72 -8.56 4.26 2.45
C LEU A 72 -7.64 4.01 3.65
N VAL A 73 -8.17 3.48 4.74
CA VAL A 73 -7.36 3.09 5.90
C VAL A 73 -6.36 1.99 5.54
N GLU A 74 -6.73 1.11 4.63
CA GLU A 74 -5.89 0.05 4.08
C GLU A 74 -4.66 0.58 3.35
N PHE A 75 -4.75 1.79 2.75
CA PHE A 75 -3.59 2.46 2.15
C PHE A 75 -2.54 2.76 3.22
N ALA A 76 -2.94 3.42 4.31
CA ALA A 76 -2.03 3.74 5.41
C ALA A 76 -1.52 2.47 6.12
N ALA A 77 -2.38 1.49 6.33
CA ALA A 77 -1.99 0.20 6.92
C ALA A 77 -0.95 -0.53 6.05
N THR A 78 -1.10 -0.50 4.71
CA THR A 78 -0.14 -1.09 3.77
C THR A 78 1.22 -0.38 3.82
N GLU A 79 1.24 0.95 3.95
CA GLU A 79 2.48 1.72 4.06
C GLU A 79 3.29 1.28 5.29
N PHE A 80 2.65 1.23 6.46
CA PHE A 80 3.31 0.77 7.66
C PHE A 80 3.66 -0.73 7.61
N ALA A 81 2.81 -1.55 7.00
CA ALA A 81 3.07 -2.98 6.81
C ALA A 81 4.34 -3.22 5.98
N CYS A 82 4.46 -2.55 4.84
CA CYS A 82 5.65 -2.61 4.00
C CYS A 82 6.91 -2.17 4.77
N ALA A 83 6.81 -1.07 5.52
CA ALA A 83 7.92 -0.59 6.35
C ALA A 83 8.35 -1.61 7.42
N LYS A 84 7.39 -2.29 8.06
CA LYS A 84 7.67 -3.29 9.09
C LYS A 84 8.37 -4.54 8.54
N ILE A 85 8.04 -4.98 7.34
CA ILE A 85 8.66 -6.17 6.71
C ILE A 85 9.85 -5.84 5.82
N GLY A 86 10.16 -4.54 5.64
CA GLY A 86 11.25 -4.09 4.78
C GLY A 86 10.95 -4.17 3.28
N ALA A 87 9.69 -4.29 2.89
CA ALA A 87 9.23 -4.12 1.53
C ALA A 87 9.20 -2.62 1.15
N VAL A 88 9.20 -2.35 -0.15
CA VAL A 88 9.14 -0.98 -0.67
C VAL A 88 7.75 -0.70 -1.20
N MET A 89 7.05 0.27 -0.61
CA MET A 89 5.75 0.69 -1.12
C MET A 89 5.89 1.68 -2.28
N SER A 90 5.14 1.44 -3.35
CA SER A 90 5.01 2.34 -4.51
C SER A 90 3.55 2.72 -4.71
N SER A 91 3.21 3.99 -4.57
CA SER A 91 1.83 4.45 -4.75
C SER A 91 1.55 4.85 -6.19
N ILE A 92 0.42 4.36 -6.74
CA ILE A 92 -0.08 4.71 -8.06
C ILE A 92 -1.21 5.73 -7.90
N ASN A 93 -1.11 6.86 -8.62
CA ASN A 93 -2.13 7.89 -8.56
C ASN A 93 -3.46 7.37 -9.12
N THR A 94 -4.55 7.63 -8.39
CA THR A 94 -5.92 7.19 -8.76
C THR A 94 -6.42 7.72 -10.11
N ARG A 95 -5.79 8.77 -10.64
CA ARG A 95 -6.15 9.40 -11.93
C ARG A 95 -5.32 8.89 -13.11
N PHE A 96 -4.30 8.07 -12.87
CA PHE A 96 -3.45 7.51 -13.91
C PHE A 96 -4.26 6.60 -14.82
N LYS A 97 -3.99 6.71 -16.13
CA LYS A 97 -4.58 5.89 -17.19
C LYS A 97 -3.62 4.77 -17.59
N SER A 98 -4.00 4.00 -18.58
CA SER A 98 -3.26 2.81 -19.06
C SER A 98 -1.77 3.10 -19.26
N PHE A 99 -1.42 4.20 -19.91
CA PHE A 99 -0.02 4.54 -20.20
C PHE A 99 0.80 4.77 -18.93
N GLU A 100 0.29 5.56 -17.98
CA GLU A 100 1.00 5.85 -16.74
C GLU A 100 1.07 4.62 -15.83
N VAL A 101 0.01 3.83 -15.78
CA VAL A 101 -0.03 2.60 -14.99
C VAL A 101 0.95 1.57 -15.54
N ASP A 102 0.98 1.37 -16.87
CA ASP A 102 1.97 0.52 -17.56
C ASP A 102 3.40 0.92 -17.20
N TYR A 103 3.69 2.23 -17.35
CA TYR A 103 5.00 2.78 -17.00
C TYR A 103 5.36 2.54 -15.53
N MET A 104 4.44 2.85 -14.60
CA MET A 104 4.70 2.71 -13.17
C MET A 104 4.98 1.26 -12.77
N LEU A 105 4.19 0.31 -13.25
CA LEU A 105 4.38 -1.11 -12.93
C LEU A 105 5.72 -1.65 -13.46
N LYS A 106 6.08 -1.28 -14.68
CA LYS A 106 7.35 -1.68 -15.31
C LYS A 106 8.54 -1.02 -14.63
N GLN A 107 8.49 0.31 -14.46
CA GLN A 107 9.60 1.08 -13.91
C GLN A 107 9.90 0.71 -12.46
N SER A 108 8.89 0.47 -11.65
CA SER A 108 9.07 0.08 -10.26
C SER A 108 9.50 -1.38 -10.11
N GLY A 109 9.20 -2.25 -11.08
CA GLY A 109 9.35 -3.69 -10.93
C GLY A 109 8.37 -4.28 -9.90
N THR A 110 7.15 -3.76 -9.90
CA THR A 110 6.10 -4.18 -8.96
C THR A 110 5.94 -5.70 -8.93
N LYS A 111 6.05 -6.29 -7.74
CA LYS A 111 5.84 -7.72 -7.50
C LYS A 111 4.41 -8.01 -7.04
N THR A 112 3.87 -7.17 -6.18
CA THR A 112 2.50 -7.26 -5.70
C THR A 112 1.78 -5.94 -5.96
N LEU A 113 0.63 -5.99 -6.63
CA LEU A 113 -0.25 -4.84 -6.80
C LEU A 113 -1.46 -5.01 -5.88
N ILE A 114 -1.65 -4.07 -4.95
CA ILE A 114 -2.84 -3.96 -4.12
C ILE A 114 -3.71 -2.85 -4.71
N MET A 115 -5.00 -3.12 -4.95
CA MET A 115 -5.85 -2.13 -5.62
C MET A 115 -7.32 -2.28 -5.23
N VAL A 116 -8.10 -1.22 -5.43
CA VAL A 116 -9.56 -1.31 -5.56
C VAL A 116 -9.91 -1.64 -7.02
N GLU A 117 -11.10 -2.19 -7.27
CA GLU A 117 -11.51 -2.53 -8.64
C GLU A 117 -11.74 -1.30 -9.52
N GLY A 118 -12.03 -0.15 -8.90
CA GLY A 118 -12.19 1.12 -9.59
C GLY A 118 -12.42 2.27 -8.60
N PHE A 119 -12.34 3.49 -9.10
CA PHE A 119 -12.58 4.70 -8.30
C PHE A 119 -13.24 5.78 -9.15
N LEU A 120 -14.31 6.40 -8.64
CA LEU A 120 -15.17 7.32 -9.37
C LEU A 120 -15.72 6.65 -10.65
N LYS A 121 -15.37 7.20 -11.83
CA LYS A 121 -15.77 6.67 -13.15
C LYS A 121 -14.65 5.83 -13.81
N HIS A 122 -13.60 5.50 -13.09
CA HIS A 122 -12.42 4.81 -13.62
C HIS A 122 -12.44 3.34 -13.18
N ASP A 123 -12.59 2.44 -14.14
CA ASP A 123 -12.47 0.99 -13.96
C ASP A 123 -11.00 0.60 -14.05
N TYR A 124 -10.42 0.19 -12.93
CA TYR A 124 -9.01 -0.20 -12.84
C TYR A 124 -8.77 -1.58 -13.46
N LEU A 125 -9.74 -2.49 -13.36
CA LEU A 125 -9.64 -3.81 -13.99
C LEU A 125 -9.63 -3.69 -15.52
N ALA A 126 -10.46 -2.79 -16.09
CA ALA A 126 -10.43 -2.51 -17.52
C ALA A 126 -9.06 -1.93 -17.94
N THR A 127 -8.52 -1.00 -17.15
CA THR A 127 -7.19 -0.42 -17.41
C THR A 127 -6.08 -1.48 -17.39
N LEU A 128 -6.11 -2.43 -16.45
CA LEU A 128 -5.14 -3.52 -16.42
C LEU A 128 -5.25 -4.43 -17.66
N ARG A 129 -6.48 -4.70 -18.14
CA ARG A 129 -6.69 -5.47 -19.37
C ARG A 129 -6.15 -4.74 -20.61
N GLU A 130 -6.32 -3.41 -20.68
CA GLU A 130 -5.78 -2.58 -21.77
C GLU A 130 -4.26 -2.67 -21.88
N ILE A 131 -3.54 -2.82 -20.78
CA ILE A 131 -2.09 -2.97 -20.76
C ILE A 131 -1.61 -4.43 -20.84
N GLY A 132 -2.50 -5.36 -21.17
CA GLY A 132 -2.17 -6.76 -21.43
C GLY A 132 -2.17 -7.69 -20.22
N ILE A 133 -2.62 -7.23 -19.05
CA ILE A 133 -2.78 -8.09 -17.88
C ILE A 133 -4.12 -8.82 -17.98
N ARG A 134 -4.10 -10.14 -17.93
CA ARG A 134 -5.28 -10.99 -17.97
C ARG A 134 -5.47 -11.72 -16.64
N PHE A 135 -6.71 -11.93 -16.28
CA PHE A 135 -7.12 -12.67 -15.08
C PHE A 135 -7.64 -14.04 -15.58
N GLU A 136 -7.00 -15.10 -15.13
CA GLU A 136 -7.30 -16.48 -15.54
C GLU A 136 -7.54 -17.35 -14.31
N GLU A 137 -8.10 -18.55 -14.51
CA GLU A 137 -8.26 -19.52 -13.44
C GLU A 137 -6.87 -19.94 -12.92
N GLY A 138 -6.58 -19.58 -11.66
CA GLY A 138 -5.27 -19.84 -11.04
C GLY A 138 -4.35 -18.61 -10.92
N GLY A 139 -4.74 -17.43 -11.41
CA GLY A 139 -3.96 -16.21 -11.18
C GLY A 139 -4.00 -15.17 -12.29
N ILE A 140 -2.88 -14.52 -12.51
CA ILE A 140 -2.73 -13.50 -13.53
C ILE A 140 -1.77 -13.95 -14.62
N VAL A 141 -1.99 -13.48 -15.85
CA VAL A 141 -1.07 -13.61 -16.98
C VAL A 141 -0.67 -12.20 -17.41
N ALA A 142 0.59 -11.85 -17.20
CA ALA A 142 1.12 -10.52 -17.39
C ALA A 142 2.52 -10.57 -18.07
N PRO A 143 2.62 -10.97 -19.34
CA PRO A 143 3.88 -11.26 -19.99
C PRO A 143 4.81 -10.06 -20.10
N ASP A 144 4.26 -8.85 -20.19
CA ASP A 144 5.03 -7.60 -20.26
C ASP A 144 5.44 -7.05 -18.88
N PHE A 145 5.06 -7.74 -17.80
CA PHE A 145 5.35 -7.38 -16.40
C PHE A 145 6.00 -8.56 -15.67
N PRO A 146 7.24 -8.91 -15.99
CA PRO A 146 7.87 -10.14 -15.50
C PRO A 146 8.05 -10.21 -13.99
N SER A 147 8.03 -9.06 -13.31
CA SER A 147 8.09 -8.99 -11.84
C SER A 147 6.73 -9.16 -11.18
N LEU A 148 5.62 -8.93 -11.90
CA LEU A 148 4.29 -8.92 -11.31
C LEU A 148 3.78 -10.35 -11.09
N GLU A 149 3.77 -10.78 -9.84
CA GLU A 149 3.36 -12.13 -9.45
C GLU A 149 1.91 -12.18 -8.99
N ARG A 150 1.39 -11.09 -8.42
CA ARG A 150 0.04 -11.10 -7.83
C ARG A 150 -0.64 -9.76 -7.83
N ILE A 151 -1.97 -9.81 -7.88
CA ILE A 151 -2.85 -8.66 -7.70
C ILE A 151 -3.82 -9.00 -6.55
N ILE A 152 -3.92 -8.10 -5.58
CA ILE A 152 -4.81 -8.21 -4.43
C ILE A 152 -5.85 -7.10 -4.55
N THR A 153 -7.11 -7.46 -4.61
CA THR A 153 -8.21 -6.49 -4.62
C THR A 153 -8.69 -6.21 -3.21
N LEU A 154 -8.78 -4.93 -2.88
CA LEU A 154 -9.41 -4.46 -1.65
C LEU A 154 -10.93 -4.42 -1.90
N SER A 155 -11.71 -5.04 -0.99
CA SER A 155 -13.16 -4.96 -1.07
C SER A 155 -13.62 -3.51 -0.85
N SER A 156 -14.48 -3.02 -1.74
CA SER A 156 -15.08 -1.68 -1.60
C SER A 156 -16.05 -1.58 -0.42
N ASP A 157 -16.41 -2.71 0.17
CA ASP A 157 -17.42 -2.78 1.25
C ASP A 157 -16.81 -2.59 2.64
N GLY A 158 -15.51 -2.26 2.71
CA GLY A 158 -14.79 -1.90 3.95
C GLY A 158 -15.10 -2.85 5.09
N GLY A 159 -14.83 -4.16 4.89
CA GLY A 159 -14.89 -5.22 5.91
C GLY A 159 -15.86 -4.96 7.08
N ARG A 160 -17.18 -4.92 6.83
CA ARG A 160 -18.21 -4.88 7.88
C ARG A 160 -18.63 -6.27 8.25
#